data_8be2e232eb256c92a642a3e64151c9c9
#
_entry.id   8be2e232eb256c92a642a3e64151c9c9
#
_cell.length_a   1.000
_cell.length_b   1.000
_cell.length_c   1.000
_cell.angle_alpha   90.00
_cell.angle_beta   90.00
_cell.angle_gamma   90.00
#
_symmetry.space_group_name_H-M   'P 1'
#
loop_
_entity.id
_entity.type
_entity.pdbx_description
1 polymer ?
#
loop_
_entity_poly.entity_id
_entity_poly.type
_entity_poly.pdbx_seq_one_letter_code
_entity_poly.pdbx_strand_id
1 'polypeptide(L)'
;MTKEPENTSNGTTQNESAKSEVIARIARIVRRAGLDYDGWRYVSKMVRKECSLTSRRKPKRLPKVLNSEDFRRFYEVVDRADVVQHSLMLRLLFYTGVRVSELCGIEVAHVDLEQCKIFIEQGKGAKDRYVLFGKGFATALRTHIAAHPDNRWLFQTRRNTRYSTRRVQQIVSLYADKAGVKATPHTFRHQAITYLTRHSGLADAELQLITGHSRRETLAIYQHVALDGELEAKYQEAMKKADL
;
A
#
# COMPACT_ATOMS: atom_id res chain seq x y z
N MET A 1 -49.92 -26.69 0.61
CA MET A 1 -48.92 -27.43 -0.18
C MET A 1 -47.67 -26.58 -0.21
N THR A 2 -46.83 -26.81 0.75
CA THR A 2 -45.54 -26.13 0.97
C THR A 2 -44.44 -26.85 0.16
N LYS A 3 -43.82 -26.15 -0.80
CA LYS A 3 -42.64 -26.65 -1.49
C LYS A 3 -41.39 -26.24 -0.69
N GLU A 4 -40.68 -27.24 -0.20
CA GLU A 4 -39.32 -27.08 0.35
C GLU A 4 -38.31 -26.68 -0.76
N PRO A 5 -37.30 -25.88 -0.44
CA PRO A 5 -36.23 -25.58 -1.39
C PRO A 5 -35.19 -26.73 -1.43
N GLU A 6 -35.00 -27.30 -2.61
CA GLU A 6 -34.00 -28.32 -2.87
C GLU A 6 -32.55 -27.82 -2.66
N ASN A 7 -31.84 -28.65 -2.02
CA ASN A 7 -30.47 -28.62 -1.52
C ASN A 7 -29.41 -28.42 -2.63
N THR A 8 -28.77 -27.25 -2.70
CA THR A 8 -27.67 -26.91 -3.64
C THR A 8 -26.26 -27.21 -3.08
N SER A 9 -26.11 -28.00 -2.02
CA SER A 9 -24.83 -28.24 -1.32
C SER A 9 -23.94 -29.34 -1.95
N ASN A 10 -24.47 -30.23 -2.79
CA ASN A 10 -23.74 -31.40 -3.31
C ASN A 10 -22.72 -31.05 -4.45
N GLY A 11 -22.91 -29.98 -5.20
CA GLY A 11 -22.03 -29.64 -6.32
C GLY A 11 -20.67 -29.04 -5.91
N THR A 12 -20.62 -28.36 -4.78
CA THR A 12 -19.41 -27.68 -4.29
C THR A 12 -18.41 -28.66 -3.70
N THR A 13 -18.86 -29.65 -2.96
CA THR A 13 -18.02 -30.65 -2.29
C THR A 13 -17.39 -31.64 -3.30
N GLN A 14 -18.09 -32.03 -4.36
CA GLN A 14 -17.54 -32.87 -5.42
C GLN A 14 -16.45 -32.15 -6.23
N ASN A 15 -16.61 -30.87 -6.49
CA ASN A 15 -15.62 -30.06 -7.21
C ASN A 15 -14.34 -29.82 -6.39
N GLU A 16 -14.44 -29.70 -5.07
CA GLU A 16 -13.29 -29.58 -4.17
C GLU A 16 -12.51 -30.89 -4.04
N SER A 17 -13.19 -32.02 -3.97
CA SER A 17 -12.58 -33.34 -3.95
C SER A 17 -11.79 -33.61 -5.24
N ALA A 18 -12.38 -33.34 -6.40
CA ALA A 18 -11.71 -33.49 -7.70
C ALA A 18 -10.45 -32.60 -7.83
N LYS A 19 -10.51 -31.37 -7.35
CA LYS A 19 -9.36 -30.45 -7.32
C LYS A 19 -8.24 -30.97 -6.41
N SER A 20 -8.58 -31.51 -5.26
CA SER A 20 -7.62 -32.07 -4.30
C SER A 20 -6.87 -33.27 -4.89
N GLU A 21 -7.57 -34.15 -5.61
CA GLU A 21 -6.97 -35.28 -6.30
C GLU A 21 -6.00 -34.81 -7.41
N VAL A 22 -6.40 -33.84 -8.23
CA VAL A 22 -5.54 -33.25 -9.26
C VAL A 22 -4.30 -32.59 -8.64
N ILE A 23 -4.44 -31.86 -7.55
CA ILE A 23 -3.31 -31.25 -6.83
C ILE A 23 -2.33 -32.33 -6.35
N ALA A 24 -2.83 -33.45 -5.78
CA ALA A 24 -1.98 -34.52 -5.29
C ALA A 24 -1.20 -35.19 -6.43
N ARG A 25 -1.84 -35.39 -7.59
CA ARG A 25 -1.20 -35.95 -8.80
C ARG A 25 -0.10 -35.01 -9.32
N ILE A 26 -0.40 -33.71 -9.45
CA ILE A 26 0.58 -32.70 -9.88
C ILE A 26 1.75 -32.61 -8.90
N ALA A 27 1.50 -32.58 -7.60
CA ALA A 27 2.55 -32.54 -6.58
C ALA A 27 3.49 -33.76 -6.65
N ARG A 28 2.97 -34.96 -6.99
CA ARG A 28 3.76 -36.16 -7.20
C ARG A 28 4.65 -36.03 -8.43
N ILE A 29 4.13 -35.51 -9.53
CA ILE A 29 4.89 -35.29 -10.77
C ILE A 29 6.01 -34.27 -10.52
N VAL A 30 5.71 -33.14 -9.89
CA VAL A 30 6.69 -32.05 -9.58
C VAL A 30 7.84 -32.61 -8.72
N ARG A 31 7.53 -33.38 -7.67
CA ARG A 31 8.56 -34.01 -6.82
C ARG A 31 9.42 -34.99 -7.57
N ARG A 32 8.79 -35.86 -8.39
CA ARG A 32 9.50 -36.89 -9.18
C ARG A 32 10.41 -36.25 -10.24
N ALA A 33 10.01 -35.14 -10.82
CA ALA A 33 10.78 -34.40 -11.81
C ALA A 33 11.87 -33.46 -11.19
N GLY A 34 11.95 -33.36 -9.85
CA GLY A 34 12.93 -32.53 -9.18
C GLY A 34 12.81 -31.04 -9.51
N LEU A 35 11.59 -30.56 -9.83
CA LEU A 35 11.40 -29.16 -10.20
C LEU A 35 11.53 -28.25 -8.98
N ASP A 36 12.40 -27.24 -9.09
CA ASP A 36 12.45 -26.11 -8.19
C ASP A 36 11.32 -25.10 -8.47
N TYR A 37 11.30 -23.98 -7.75
CA TYR A 37 10.27 -22.95 -7.90
C TYR A 37 10.21 -22.34 -9.31
N ASP A 38 11.37 -22.08 -9.93
CA ASP A 38 11.42 -21.48 -11.26
C ASP A 38 11.07 -22.50 -12.36
N GLY A 39 11.54 -23.72 -12.24
CA GLY A 39 11.11 -24.83 -13.08
C GLY A 39 9.60 -25.06 -13.02
N TRP A 40 9.01 -25.04 -11.82
CA TRP A 40 7.57 -25.12 -11.66
C TRP A 40 6.83 -23.92 -12.29
N ARG A 41 7.34 -22.71 -12.14
CA ARG A 41 6.76 -21.51 -12.80
C ARG A 41 6.74 -21.66 -14.31
N TYR A 42 7.83 -22.14 -14.89
CA TYR A 42 7.92 -22.38 -16.33
C TYR A 42 6.91 -23.44 -16.78
N VAL A 43 6.95 -24.62 -16.18
CA VAL A 43 6.05 -25.74 -16.52
C VAL A 43 4.58 -25.33 -16.37
N SER A 44 4.21 -24.70 -15.26
CA SER A 44 2.83 -24.25 -15.03
C SER A 44 2.35 -23.20 -16.04
N LYS A 45 3.28 -22.38 -16.58
CA LYS A 45 2.99 -21.44 -17.67
C LYS A 45 2.73 -22.17 -18.98
N MET A 46 3.55 -23.17 -19.29
CA MET A 46 3.41 -23.97 -20.52
C MET A 46 2.14 -24.84 -20.49
N VAL A 47 1.83 -25.49 -19.38
CA VAL A 47 0.59 -26.25 -19.19
C VAL A 47 -0.64 -25.36 -19.39
N ARG A 48 -0.64 -24.14 -18.84
CA ARG A 48 -1.73 -23.19 -19.09
C ARG A 48 -1.89 -22.81 -20.56
N LYS A 49 -0.78 -22.68 -21.28
CA LYS A 49 -0.80 -22.41 -22.74
C LYS A 49 -1.35 -23.61 -23.49
N GLU A 50 -0.85 -24.81 -23.21
CA GLU A 50 -1.27 -26.07 -23.85
C GLU A 50 -2.76 -26.36 -23.63
N CYS A 51 -3.23 -26.19 -22.40
CA CYS A 51 -4.64 -26.38 -22.04
C CYS A 51 -5.54 -25.17 -22.41
N SER A 52 -5.04 -24.15 -23.12
CA SER A 52 -5.76 -22.94 -23.46
C SER A 52 -6.44 -22.23 -22.24
N LEU A 53 -5.86 -22.41 -21.04
CA LEU A 53 -6.39 -21.84 -19.81
C LEU A 53 -6.11 -20.34 -19.74
N THR A 54 -7.12 -19.53 -20.03
CA THR A 54 -7.06 -18.10 -19.89
C THR A 54 -7.69 -17.65 -18.58
N SER A 55 -7.01 -16.77 -17.86
CA SER A 55 -7.60 -16.16 -16.68
C SER A 55 -8.74 -15.23 -17.10
N ARG A 56 -9.91 -15.37 -16.50
CA ARG A 56 -10.97 -14.36 -16.65
C ARG A 56 -10.41 -13.03 -16.12
N ARG A 57 -10.17 -12.08 -17.03
CA ARG A 57 -9.74 -10.71 -16.64
C ARG A 57 -10.87 -10.10 -15.82
N LYS A 58 -10.65 -9.93 -14.53
CA LYS A 58 -11.56 -9.11 -13.72
C LYS A 58 -11.52 -7.68 -14.27
N PRO A 59 -12.66 -7.04 -14.50
CA PRO A 59 -12.67 -5.65 -14.96
C PRO A 59 -11.89 -4.80 -13.97
N LYS A 60 -10.94 -4.00 -14.46
CA LYS A 60 -10.20 -3.05 -13.63
C LYS A 60 -11.17 -1.97 -13.19
N ARG A 61 -11.51 -1.96 -11.92
CA ARG A 61 -12.27 -0.85 -11.33
C ARG A 61 -11.35 0.35 -11.17
N LEU A 62 -11.89 1.53 -11.45
CA LEU A 62 -11.18 2.78 -11.18
C LEU A 62 -10.86 2.87 -9.68
N PRO A 63 -9.71 3.45 -9.31
CA PRO A 63 -9.35 3.69 -7.93
C PRO A 63 -10.43 4.53 -7.24
N LYS A 64 -10.84 4.11 -6.05
CA LYS A 64 -11.74 4.92 -5.24
C LYS A 64 -10.93 6.01 -4.56
N VAL A 65 -11.20 7.25 -4.90
CA VAL A 65 -10.66 8.46 -4.25
C VAL A 65 -11.81 9.23 -3.60
N LEU A 66 -11.51 9.96 -2.55
CA LEU A 66 -12.45 10.90 -1.93
C LEU A 66 -12.50 12.17 -2.81
N ASN A 67 -13.65 12.80 -2.91
CA ASN A 67 -13.74 14.14 -3.44
C ASN A 67 -13.15 15.14 -2.43
N SER A 68 -12.91 16.37 -2.84
CA SER A 68 -12.24 17.39 -2.01
C SER A 68 -13.00 17.68 -0.71
N GLU A 69 -14.33 17.69 -0.76
CA GLU A 69 -15.18 17.94 0.41
C GLU A 69 -15.12 16.79 1.43
N ASP A 70 -15.24 15.54 0.95
CA ASP A 70 -15.13 14.36 1.79
C ASP A 70 -13.74 14.25 2.41
N PHE A 71 -12.70 14.59 1.63
CA PHE A 71 -11.32 14.57 2.09
C PHE A 71 -11.10 15.62 3.20
N ARG A 72 -11.57 16.86 3.01
CA ARG A 72 -11.52 17.92 4.03
C ARG A 72 -12.28 17.51 5.29
N ARG A 73 -13.52 17.03 5.15
CA ARG A 73 -14.36 16.58 6.27
C ARG A 73 -13.71 15.44 7.07
N PHE A 74 -13.03 14.53 6.38
CA PHE A 74 -12.28 13.48 7.06
C PHE A 74 -11.18 14.03 7.97
N TYR A 75 -10.36 14.98 7.47
CA TYR A 75 -9.28 15.55 8.26
C TYR A 75 -9.78 16.48 9.36
N GLU A 76 -10.88 17.19 9.18
CA GLU A 76 -11.54 17.94 10.25
C GLU A 76 -11.92 17.05 11.43
N VAL A 77 -12.43 15.86 11.17
CA VAL A 77 -12.75 14.88 12.22
C VAL A 77 -11.50 14.33 12.90
N VAL A 78 -10.43 14.10 12.13
CA VAL A 78 -9.14 13.67 12.67
C VAL A 78 -8.56 14.72 13.59
N ASP A 79 -8.60 16.00 13.19
CA ASP A 79 -8.05 17.12 13.96
C ASP A 79 -8.85 17.37 15.23
N ARG A 80 -10.18 17.33 15.17
CA ARG A 80 -11.04 17.46 16.36
C ARG A 80 -10.82 16.36 17.39
N ALA A 81 -10.33 15.19 16.98
CA ALA A 81 -10.03 14.10 17.89
C ALA A 81 -8.76 14.33 18.72
N ASP A 82 -7.91 15.24 18.28
CA ASP A 82 -6.66 15.67 18.92
C ASP A 82 -5.71 14.53 19.33
N VAL A 83 -5.69 13.47 18.52
CA VAL A 83 -4.74 12.36 18.69
C VAL A 83 -3.59 12.54 17.72
N VAL A 84 -2.56 13.26 18.15
CA VAL A 84 -1.40 13.67 17.33
C VAL A 84 -0.85 12.50 16.50
N GLN A 85 -0.63 11.34 17.11
CA GLN A 85 -0.06 10.19 16.42
C GLN A 85 -0.97 9.66 15.30
N HIS A 86 -2.31 9.68 15.49
CA HIS A 86 -3.25 9.30 14.44
C HIS A 86 -3.25 10.33 13.30
N SER A 87 -3.25 11.62 13.63
CA SER A 87 -3.20 12.70 12.65
C SER A 87 -1.94 12.59 11.77
N LEU A 88 -0.77 12.44 12.38
CA LEU A 88 0.49 12.27 11.65
C LEU A 88 0.50 11.00 10.79
N MET A 89 0.02 9.88 11.32
CA MET A 89 -0.05 8.60 10.62
C MET A 89 -0.93 8.68 9.36
N LEU A 90 -2.11 9.29 9.48
CA LEU A 90 -3.07 9.44 8.38
C LEU A 90 -2.57 10.43 7.32
N ARG A 91 -1.95 11.52 7.73
CA ARG A 91 -1.32 12.48 6.82
C ARG A 91 -0.12 11.86 6.10
N LEU A 92 0.70 11.05 6.79
CA LEU A 92 1.83 10.38 6.17
C LEU A 92 1.37 9.39 5.08
N LEU A 93 0.27 8.67 5.29
CA LEU A 93 -0.33 7.81 4.25
C LEU A 93 -0.68 8.60 2.99
N PHE A 94 -1.21 9.81 3.14
CA PHE A 94 -1.54 10.67 2.00
C PHE A 94 -0.28 11.27 1.38
N TYR A 95 0.60 11.90 2.14
CA TYR A 95 1.77 12.59 1.60
C TYR A 95 2.70 11.64 0.83
N THR A 96 2.95 10.46 1.37
CA THR A 96 3.94 9.54 0.81
C THR A 96 3.33 8.45 -0.07
N GLY A 97 2.03 8.19 0.05
CA GLY A 97 1.39 7.08 -0.63
C GLY A 97 1.94 5.70 -0.25
N VAL A 98 2.62 5.54 0.90
CA VAL A 98 3.13 4.24 1.38
C VAL A 98 2.02 3.23 1.61
N ARG A 99 2.35 1.95 1.56
CA ARG A 99 1.41 0.89 1.95
C ARG A 99 1.25 0.87 3.46
N VAL A 100 0.09 0.43 3.93
CA VAL A 100 -0.18 0.34 5.38
C VAL A 100 0.84 -0.53 6.11
N SER A 101 1.33 -1.60 5.49
CA SER A 101 2.38 -2.46 6.07
C SER A 101 3.72 -1.74 6.16
N GLU A 102 4.06 -0.95 5.15
CA GLU A 102 5.27 -0.13 5.12
C GLU A 102 5.19 0.97 6.20
N LEU A 103 4.07 1.68 6.29
CA LEU A 103 3.84 2.67 7.35
C LEU A 103 4.11 2.11 8.75
N CYS A 104 3.59 0.91 9.04
CA CYS A 104 3.79 0.24 10.33
C CYS A 104 5.26 -0.14 10.60
N GLY A 105 6.07 -0.25 9.56
CA GLY A 105 7.47 -0.66 9.64
C GLY A 105 8.47 0.50 9.58
N ILE A 106 8.04 1.75 9.52
CA ILE A 106 8.95 2.89 9.50
C ILE A 106 9.64 3.03 10.86
N GLU A 107 10.96 2.96 10.87
CA GLU A 107 11.77 3.27 12.03
C GLU A 107 12.15 4.76 12.06
N VAL A 108 12.36 5.32 13.24
CA VAL A 108 12.80 6.73 13.40
C VAL A 108 14.11 6.96 12.67
N ALA A 109 15.03 6.00 12.72
CA ALA A 109 16.33 6.06 12.04
C ALA A 109 16.23 6.16 10.50
N HIS A 110 15.10 5.79 9.93
CA HIS A 110 14.87 5.86 8.47
C HIS A 110 14.31 7.21 8.01
N VAL A 111 14.02 8.13 8.93
CA VAL A 111 13.42 9.43 8.64
C VAL A 111 14.50 10.50 8.52
N ASP A 112 14.69 11.02 7.32
CA ASP A 112 15.53 12.18 7.05
C ASP A 112 14.65 13.43 7.00
N LEU A 113 14.65 14.18 8.10
CA LEU A 113 13.85 15.41 8.24
C LEU A 113 14.41 16.58 7.43
N GLU A 114 15.70 16.59 7.15
CA GLU A 114 16.35 17.68 6.39
C GLU A 114 16.07 17.55 4.90
N GLN A 115 16.17 16.33 4.37
CA GLN A 115 15.85 16.04 2.97
C GLN A 115 14.36 15.67 2.76
N CYS A 116 13.54 15.68 3.81
CA CYS A 116 12.10 15.35 3.76
C CYS A 116 11.81 14.02 3.08
N LYS A 117 12.57 12.98 3.41
CA LYS A 117 12.43 11.64 2.85
C LYS A 117 12.45 10.56 3.92
N ILE A 118 11.86 9.42 3.59
CA ILE A 118 11.84 8.23 4.46
C ILE A 118 12.33 7.04 3.62
N PHE A 119 13.28 6.29 4.17
CA PHE A 119 13.71 5.03 3.61
C PHE A 119 12.70 3.93 3.94
N ILE A 120 12.21 3.22 2.92
CA ILE A 120 11.29 2.09 3.05
C ILE A 120 12.07 0.83 2.69
N GLU A 121 12.39 0.06 3.71
CA GLU A 121 13.07 -1.21 3.58
C GLU A 121 12.10 -2.29 3.10
N GLN A 122 12.55 -3.17 2.20
CA GLN A 122 11.84 -4.35 1.71
C GLN A 122 10.37 -4.08 1.30
N GLY A 123 10.15 -3.06 0.50
CA GLY A 123 8.86 -2.81 -0.12
C GLY A 123 8.36 -4.02 -0.93
N LYS A 124 7.20 -3.92 -1.56
CA LYS A 124 6.64 -5.03 -2.35
C LYS A 124 7.64 -5.54 -3.40
N GLY A 125 8.05 -6.81 -3.27
CA GLY A 125 9.06 -7.45 -4.14
C GLY A 125 10.49 -7.27 -3.65
N ALA A 126 10.69 -7.05 -2.34
CA ALA A 126 12.00 -6.87 -1.67
C ALA A 126 12.84 -5.74 -2.29
N LYS A 127 12.19 -4.64 -2.71
CA LYS A 127 12.87 -3.46 -3.27
C LYS A 127 12.78 -2.31 -2.29
N ASP A 128 13.95 -1.81 -1.93
CA ASP A 128 14.09 -0.61 -1.11
C ASP A 128 13.78 0.63 -1.94
N ARG A 129 13.27 1.68 -1.29
CA ARG A 129 13.05 2.97 -1.93
C ARG A 129 12.94 4.09 -0.90
N TYR A 130 13.13 5.29 -1.36
CA TYR A 130 12.76 6.48 -0.63
C TYR A 130 11.34 6.94 -1.01
N VAL A 131 10.62 7.46 -0.03
CA VAL A 131 9.38 8.21 -0.23
C VAL A 131 9.57 9.63 0.30
N LEU A 132 8.87 10.59 -0.29
CA LEU A 132 9.02 12.00 0.02
C LEU A 132 7.80 12.53 0.79
N PHE A 133 8.02 13.56 1.60
CA PHE A 133 6.96 14.32 2.26
C PHE A 133 7.26 15.83 2.23
N GLY A 134 6.22 16.65 2.41
CA GLY A 134 6.37 18.09 2.32
C GLY A 134 7.13 18.71 3.50
N LYS A 135 7.88 19.81 3.24
CA LYS A 135 8.65 20.52 4.29
C LYS A 135 7.79 20.98 5.47
N GLY A 136 6.54 21.42 5.22
CA GLY A 136 5.61 21.78 6.29
C GLY A 136 5.31 20.62 7.24
N PHE A 137 5.27 19.39 6.73
CA PHE A 137 5.04 18.19 7.54
C PHE A 137 6.29 17.77 8.33
N ALA A 138 7.50 18.13 7.88
CA ALA A 138 8.75 17.83 8.59
C ALA A 138 8.76 18.38 10.01
N THR A 139 8.24 19.59 10.21
CA THR A 139 8.15 20.22 11.55
C THR A 139 7.29 19.38 12.51
N ALA A 140 6.13 18.94 12.06
CA ALA A 140 5.25 18.10 12.87
C ALA A 140 5.88 16.74 13.21
N LEU A 141 6.58 16.12 12.25
CA LEU A 141 7.33 14.87 12.50
C LEU A 141 8.50 15.10 13.47
N ARG A 142 9.23 16.23 13.36
CA ARG A 142 10.32 16.59 14.26
C ARG A 142 9.83 16.72 15.69
N THR A 143 8.72 17.44 15.91
CA THR A 143 8.09 17.56 17.22
C THR A 143 7.67 16.21 17.78
N HIS A 144 7.08 15.35 16.93
CA HIS A 144 6.67 14.02 17.36
C HIS A 144 7.86 13.14 17.75
N ILE A 145 8.93 13.12 16.95
CA ILE A 145 10.14 12.33 17.23
C ILE A 145 10.82 12.86 18.51
N ALA A 146 10.94 14.18 18.66
CA ALA A 146 11.54 14.78 19.86
C ALA A 146 10.74 14.50 21.14
N ALA A 147 9.42 14.39 21.05
CA ALA A 147 8.56 14.02 22.18
C ALA A 147 8.64 12.52 22.55
N HIS A 148 9.26 11.69 21.69
CA HIS A 148 9.36 10.24 21.90
C HIS A 148 10.79 9.73 21.55
N PRO A 149 11.82 10.18 22.26
CA PRO A 149 13.23 9.93 21.88
C PRO A 149 13.61 8.44 21.91
N ASP A 150 12.93 7.66 22.75
CA ASP A 150 13.21 6.22 22.92
C ASP A 150 12.44 5.33 21.93
N ASN A 151 11.64 5.91 21.05
CA ASN A 151 10.89 5.13 20.09
C ASN A 151 11.81 4.58 19.00
N ARG A 152 11.76 3.26 18.79
CA ARG A 152 12.34 2.64 17.60
C ARG A 152 11.50 2.93 16.35
N TRP A 153 10.17 2.75 16.45
CA TRP A 153 9.22 2.91 15.34
C TRP A 153 8.70 4.34 15.30
N LEU A 154 8.59 4.92 14.12
CA LEU A 154 8.02 6.27 13.96
C LEU A 154 6.65 6.37 14.62
N PHE A 155 5.83 5.33 14.49
CA PHE A 155 4.56 5.18 15.18
C PHE A 155 4.60 3.95 16.09
N GLN A 156 4.63 4.18 17.39
CA GLN A 156 4.78 3.15 18.40
C GLN A 156 3.58 3.14 19.34
N THR A 157 3.13 1.94 19.72
CA THR A 157 2.04 1.77 20.68
C THR A 157 2.54 2.00 22.11
N ARG A 158 1.62 2.17 23.04
CA ARG A 158 1.95 2.26 24.50
C ARG A 158 2.68 1.03 25.03
N ARG A 159 2.67 -0.10 24.29
CA ARG A 159 3.40 -1.33 24.65
C ARG A 159 4.79 -1.41 24.01
N ASN A 160 5.29 -0.31 23.49
CA ASN A 160 6.59 -0.21 22.81
C ASN A 160 6.70 -1.14 21.59
N THR A 161 5.59 -1.38 20.89
CA THR A 161 5.55 -2.18 19.67
C THR A 161 5.06 -1.33 18.50
N ARG A 162 5.43 -1.73 17.26
CA ARG A 162 4.85 -1.12 16.06
C ARG A 162 3.36 -1.35 15.99
N TYR A 163 2.64 -0.45 15.36
CA TYR A 163 1.23 -0.68 15.01
C TYR A 163 1.07 -1.88 14.09
N SER A 164 -0.01 -2.66 14.25
CA SER A 164 -0.40 -3.65 13.27
C SER A 164 -1.18 -3.00 12.12
N THR A 165 -1.10 -3.58 10.93
CA THR A 165 -1.89 -3.12 9.76
C THR A 165 -3.39 -3.10 10.06
N ARG A 166 -3.88 -4.10 10.82
CA ARG A 166 -5.27 -4.17 11.26
C ARG A 166 -5.64 -2.98 12.15
N ARG A 167 -4.74 -2.58 13.08
CA ARG A 167 -5.01 -1.43 13.94
C ARG A 167 -5.06 -0.13 13.16
N VAL A 168 -4.16 0.09 12.21
CA VAL A 168 -4.21 1.25 11.32
C VAL A 168 -5.50 1.27 10.49
N GLN A 169 -5.93 0.11 9.96
CA GLN A 169 -7.22 -0.01 9.26
C GLN A 169 -8.39 0.38 10.15
N GLN A 170 -8.40 -0.07 11.42
CA GLN A 170 -9.43 0.32 12.40
C GLN A 170 -9.44 1.82 12.70
N ILE A 171 -8.26 2.45 12.79
CA ILE A 171 -8.13 3.89 12.98
C ILE A 171 -8.72 4.65 11.78
N VAL A 172 -8.39 4.23 10.55
CA VAL A 172 -8.97 4.83 9.33
C VAL A 172 -10.49 4.67 9.33
N SER A 173 -11.01 3.45 9.61
CA SER A 173 -12.44 3.19 9.63
C SER A 173 -13.15 4.06 10.68
N LEU A 174 -12.61 4.17 11.88
CA LEU A 174 -13.16 5.00 12.96
C LEU A 174 -13.39 6.45 12.53
N TYR A 175 -12.39 7.05 11.89
CA TYR A 175 -12.49 8.44 11.42
C TYR A 175 -13.36 8.56 10.17
N ALA A 176 -13.32 7.57 9.28
CA ALA A 176 -14.18 7.53 8.10
C ALA A 176 -15.67 7.44 8.48
N ASP A 177 -16.00 6.59 9.43
CA ASP A 177 -17.37 6.44 9.94
C ASP A 177 -17.86 7.74 10.59
N LYS A 178 -17.03 8.38 11.42
CA LYS A 178 -17.34 9.69 12.04
C LYS A 178 -17.51 10.81 11.02
N ALA A 179 -16.75 10.79 9.92
CA ALA A 179 -16.85 11.77 8.85
C ALA A 179 -17.99 11.46 7.85
N GLY A 180 -18.64 10.31 7.94
CA GLY A 180 -19.65 9.85 6.99
C GLY A 180 -19.07 9.54 5.61
N VAL A 181 -17.78 9.12 5.51
CA VAL A 181 -17.09 8.81 4.27
C VAL A 181 -16.64 7.35 4.21
N LYS A 182 -16.37 6.83 3.02
CA LYS A 182 -15.85 5.46 2.85
C LYS A 182 -14.37 5.52 2.50
N ALA A 183 -13.51 5.32 3.48
CA ALA A 183 -12.06 5.34 3.31
C ALA A 183 -11.38 4.09 3.88
N THR A 184 -10.26 3.74 3.27
CA THR A 184 -9.34 2.68 3.70
C THR A 184 -7.92 3.21 3.54
N PRO A 185 -6.88 2.59 4.12
CA PRO A 185 -5.49 3.00 3.84
C PRO A 185 -5.15 3.03 2.34
N HIS A 186 -5.73 2.13 1.54
CA HIS A 186 -5.56 2.14 0.09
C HIS A 186 -6.22 3.36 -0.57
N THR A 187 -7.30 3.88 0.00
CA THR A 187 -7.95 5.11 -0.48
C THR A 187 -6.97 6.29 -0.41
N PHE A 188 -6.23 6.44 0.70
CA PHE A 188 -5.23 7.50 0.86
C PHE A 188 -4.07 7.34 -0.13
N ARG A 189 -3.61 6.12 -0.34
CA ARG A 189 -2.58 5.86 -1.35
C ARG A 189 -3.06 6.22 -2.77
N HIS A 190 -4.29 5.86 -3.13
CA HIS A 190 -4.88 6.26 -4.41
C HIS A 190 -5.05 7.78 -4.51
N GLN A 191 -5.47 8.42 -3.42
CA GLN A 191 -5.59 9.87 -3.32
C GLN A 191 -4.24 10.55 -3.56
N ALA A 192 -3.18 10.10 -2.88
CA ALA A 192 -1.82 10.60 -3.06
C ALA A 192 -1.36 10.52 -4.51
N ILE A 193 -1.51 9.35 -5.13
CA ILE A 193 -1.09 9.12 -6.51
C ILE A 193 -1.89 10.00 -7.47
N THR A 194 -3.22 10.04 -7.31
CA THR A 194 -4.09 10.87 -8.13
C THR A 194 -3.75 12.35 -7.98
N TYR A 195 -3.48 12.80 -6.76
CA TYR A 195 -3.08 14.18 -6.47
C TYR A 195 -1.75 14.52 -7.16
N LEU A 196 -0.72 13.70 -6.96
CA LEU A 196 0.60 13.88 -7.58
C LEU A 196 0.51 13.86 -9.11
N THR A 197 -0.22 12.90 -9.69
CA THR A 197 -0.42 12.83 -11.15
C THR A 197 -1.04 14.12 -11.72
N ARG A 198 -1.93 14.76 -10.97
CA ARG A 198 -2.63 15.97 -11.45
C ARG A 198 -1.85 17.26 -11.23
N HIS A 199 -1.02 17.33 -10.18
CA HIS A 199 -0.51 18.61 -9.67
C HIS A 199 1.01 18.71 -9.61
N SER A 200 1.77 17.60 -9.72
CA SER A 200 3.22 17.65 -9.55
C SER A 200 3.99 17.96 -10.84
N GLY A 201 3.40 17.73 -12.01
CA GLY A 201 4.14 17.77 -13.27
C GLY A 201 5.17 16.65 -13.45
N LEU A 202 5.21 15.67 -12.53
CA LEU A 202 6.12 14.52 -12.58
C LEU A 202 5.74 13.59 -13.72
N ALA A 203 6.75 13.04 -14.40
CA ALA A 203 6.55 11.99 -15.38
C ALA A 203 6.12 10.67 -14.71
N ASP A 204 5.44 9.78 -15.47
CA ASP A 204 4.99 8.47 -14.94
C ASP A 204 6.12 7.65 -14.31
N ALA A 205 7.33 7.73 -14.86
CA ALA A 205 8.51 7.05 -14.33
C ALA A 205 8.90 7.57 -12.94
N GLU A 206 8.88 8.88 -12.74
CA GLU A 206 9.17 9.54 -11.46
C GLU A 206 8.10 9.21 -10.41
N LEU A 207 6.81 9.24 -10.80
CA LEU A 207 5.70 8.82 -9.95
C LEU A 207 5.83 7.35 -9.53
N GLN A 208 6.28 6.47 -10.43
CA GLN A 208 6.52 5.06 -10.10
C GLN A 208 7.64 4.88 -9.09
N LEU A 209 8.71 5.67 -9.19
CA LEU A 209 9.82 5.64 -8.23
C LEU A 209 9.34 6.00 -6.83
N ILE A 210 8.65 7.13 -6.67
CA ILE A 210 8.15 7.62 -5.39
C ILE A 210 7.12 6.66 -4.79
N THR A 211 6.17 6.19 -5.61
CA THR A 211 5.05 5.39 -5.12
C THR A 211 5.34 3.89 -5.04
N GLY A 212 6.44 3.42 -5.63
CA GLY A 212 6.83 2.01 -5.63
C GLY A 212 5.85 1.12 -6.40
N HIS A 213 5.36 1.57 -7.56
CA HIS A 213 4.53 0.75 -8.46
C HIS A 213 5.39 -0.18 -9.31
N SER A 214 5.23 -1.49 -9.13
CA SER A 214 6.12 -2.54 -9.61
C SER A 214 5.98 -2.93 -11.10
N ARG A 215 5.51 -2.10 -12.01
CA ARG A 215 5.17 -2.53 -13.37
C ARG A 215 6.13 -2.16 -14.51
N ARG A 216 7.33 -1.68 -14.28
CA ARG A 216 8.37 -1.63 -15.32
C ARG A 216 9.69 -2.10 -14.75
N GLU A 217 10.14 -3.25 -15.19
CA GLU A 217 11.35 -3.96 -14.74
C GLU A 217 12.67 -3.23 -15.07
N THR A 218 12.62 -2.12 -15.83
CA THR A 218 13.80 -1.41 -16.32
C THR A 218 14.32 -0.31 -15.39
N LEU A 219 13.63 0.01 -14.28
CA LEU A 219 13.98 1.14 -13.41
C LEU A 219 14.80 0.75 -12.17
N ALA A 220 15.06 -0.54 -11.97
CA ALA A 220 15.83 -1.04 -10.82
C ALA A 220 17.24 -0.45 -10.69
N ILE A 221 17.85 -0.02 -11.81
CA ILE A 221 19.20 0.56 -11.83
C ILE A 221 19.20 2.03 -11.38
N TYR A 222 18.08 2.73 -11.53
CA TYR A 222 17.96 4.16 -11.20
C TYR A 222 17.40 4.44 -9.80
N GLN A 223 16.92 3.41 -9.09
CA GLN A 223 16.33 3.56 -7.76
C GLN A 223 17.28 4.14 -6.69
N HIS A 224 18.59 4.02 -6.90
CA HIS A 224 19.61 4.54 -5.98
C HIS A 224 20.17 5.91 -6.37
N VAL A 225 19.92 6.39 -7.58
CA VAL A 225 20.61 7.58 -8.14
C VAL A 225 19.70 8.79 -8.30
N ALA A 226 18.38 8.60 -8.36
CA ALA A 226 17.50 9.62 -8.88
C ALA A 226 16.43 10.14 -7.90
N LEU A 227 16.82 10.51 -6.71
CA LEU A 227 16.21 11.65 -6.04
C LEU A 227 17.15 12.83 -6.28
N ASP A 228 17.17 13.34 -7.51
CA ASP A 228 17.86 14.58 -7.82
C ASP A 228 17.05 15.77 -7.27
N GLY A 229 17.71 16.90 -7.08
CA GLY A 229 17.07 18.08 -6.52
C GLY A 229 15.86 18.59 -7.31
N GLU A 230 15.74 18.25 -8.60
CA GLU A 230 14.61 18.60 -9.45
C GLU A 230 13.34 17.82 -9.08
N LEU A 231 13.46 16.52 -8.86
CA LEU A 231 12.35 15.68 -8.42
C LEU A 231 11.83 16.11 -7.03
N GLU A 232 12.76 16.40 -6.13
CA GLU A 232 12.43 16.91 -4.79
C GLU A 232 11.74 18.26 -4.86
N ALA A 233 12.20 19.19 -5.69
CA ALA A 233 11.60 20.51 -5.87
C ALA A 233 10.18 20.41 -6.42
N LYS A 234 9.94 19.61 -7.46
CA LYS A 234 8.62 19.35 -8.04
C LYS A 234 7.65 18.75 -7.00
N TYR A 235 8.14 17.79 -6.18
CA TYR A 235 7.34 17.21 -5.11
C TYR A 235 6.96 18.24 -4.07
N GLN A 236 7.93 19.05 -3.60
CA GLN A 236 7.68 20.09 -2.60
C GLN A 236 6.69 21.14 -3.09
N GLU A 237 6.78 21.53 -4.36
CA GLU A 237 5.82 22.47 -4.97
C GLU A 237 4.40 21.86 -5.01
N ALA A 238 4.28 20.60 -5.40
CA ALA A 238 2.99 19.92 -5.41
C ALA A 238 2.38 19.82 -4.00
N MET A 239 3.20 19.53 -2.97
CA MET A 239 2.73 19.40 -1.60
C MET A 239 2.34 20.72 -0.96
N LYS A 240 2.95 21.86 -1.38
CA LYS A 240 2.49 23.20 -0.95
C LYS A 240 1.07 23.52 -1.40
N LYS A 241 0.65 22.97 -2.55
CA LYS A 241 -0.70 23.17 -3.09
C LYS A 241 -1.74 22.22 -2.46
N ALA A 242 -1.31 21.23 -1.66
CA ALA A 242 -2.20 20.27 -1.03
C ALA A 242 -2.99 20.82 0.15
N ASP A 243 -2.53 21.93 0.75
CA ASP A 243 -3.16 22.73 1.82
C ASP A 243 -3.79 21.85 2.93
N LEU A 244 -2.96 20.99 3.61
CA LEU A 244 -3.38 20.07 4.67
C LEU A 244 -2.82 20.44 6.03
#